data_060693aa2a72e8648484995f2744f98e
#
_entry.id   060693aa2a72e8648484995f2744f98e
#
_cell.length_a   1.000
_cell.length_b   1.000
_cell.length_c   1.000
_cell.angle_alpha   90.00
_cell.angle_beta   90.00
_cell.angle_gamma   90.00
#
_symmetry.space_group_name_H-M   'P 1'
#
loop_
_entity.id
_entity.type
_entity.pdbx_description
1 polymer ?
#
loop_
_entity_poly.entity_id
_entity_poly.type
_entity_poly.pdbx_seq_one_letter_code
_entity_poly.pdbx_strand_id
1 'polypeptide(L)'
;YAHQMTALEKSWNKESYAYFMEMGTGKTKVLIDNLAMLYDRGKVNGALIVAPKGVVGTWYTNELPTHLPSHIENVTVLWQANITKKQQDSLDTLFEEGEGLHIIIMNVEALSTDKGMNFANKFLSCHRTMMAIDESTTIKNPQASRTRNILTLARDAKYRRIMTGSPVTKNPLDLFSQCYFLDPFHLNHESYYSFRMRYAIMKT
;
A
#
# COMPACT_ATOMS: atom_id res chain seq x y z
N TYR A 1 -2.47 14.53 -16.92
CA TYR A 1 -3.31 15.71 -16.60
C TYR A 1 -2.63 16.57 -15.53
N ALA A 2 -2.94 17.89 -15.48
CA ALA A 2 -2.30 18.84 -14.56
C ALA A 2 -2.39 18.40 -13.09
N HIS A 3 -3.56 17.93 -12.63
CA HIS A 3 -3.76 17.46 -11.24
C HIS A 3 -2.90 16.24 -10.90
N GLN A 4 -2.64 15.35 -11.85
CA GLN A 4 -1.75 14.17 -11.65
C GLN A 4 -0.29 14.62 -11.50
N MET A 5 0.17 15.57 -12.32
CA MET A 5 1.51 16.15 -12.21
C MET A 5 1.69 16.84 -10.86
N THR A 6 0.73 17.66 -10.46
CA THR A 6 0.77 18.32 -9.14
C THR A 6 0.81 17.32 -7.99
N ALA A 7 0.02 16.23 -8.07
CA ALA A 7 0.04 15.17 -7.05
C ALA A 7 1.40 14.47 -7.00
N LEU A 8 1.99 14.16 -8.15
CA LEU A 8 3.30 13.54 -8.26
C LEU A 8 4.41 14.45 -7.73
N GLU A 9 4.44 15.72 -8.12
CA GLU A 9 5.41 16.72 -7.65
C GLU A 9 5.40 16.85 -6.13
N LYS A 10 4.21 16.84 -5.51
CA LYS A 10 4.06 16.95 -4.06
C LYS A 10 4.46 15.69 -3.29
N SER A 11 4.40 14.53 -3.92
CA SER A 11 4.51 13.23 -3.25
C SER A 11 5.82 12.49 -3.50
N TRP A 12 6.47 12.71 -4.65
CA TRP A 12 7.48 11.79 -5.17
C TRP A 12 8.62 11.47 -4.20
N ASN A 13 9.07 12.43 -3.41
CA ASN A 13 10.19 12.27 -2.47
C ASN A 13 9.76 12.17 -0.99
N LYS A 14 8.46 12.22 -0.72
CA LYS A 14 7.95 12.09 0.66
C LYS A 14 7.94 10.64 1.09
N GLU A 15 8.37 10.35 2.32
CA GLU A 15 8.31 9.00 2.88
C GLU A 15 6.86 8.51 3.01
N SER A 16 5.93 9.42 3.29
CA SER A 16 4.50 9.13 3.43
C SER A 16 3.65 10.13 2.65
N TYR A 17 2.63 9.64 1.95
CA TYR A 17 1.70 10.49 1.22
C TYR A 17 0.33 9.83 1.01
N ALA A 18 -0.74 10.65 1.07
CA ALA A 18 -2.11 10.23 0.79
C ALA A 18 -2.59 10.81 -0.55
N TYR A 19 -3.03 9.94 -1.45
CA TYR A 19 -3.71 10.33 -2.68
C TYR A 19 -5.23 10.34 -2.46
N PHE A 20 -5.74 11.38 -1.82
CA PHE A 20 -7.18 11.62 -1.67
C PHE A 20 -7.68 12.34 -2.92
N MET A 21 -7.97 11.56 -3.94
CA MET A 21 -8.38 12.03 -5.25
C MET A 21 -9.67 11.30 -5.66
N GLU A 22 -10.59 11.96 -6.33
CA GLU A 22 -11.85 11.36 -6.75
C GLU A 22 -11.67 10.13 -7.64
N MET A 23 -12.73 9.32 -7.76
CA MET A 23 -12.73 8.17 -8.68
C MET A 23 -12.52 8.63 -10.12
N GLY A 24 -11.81 7.84 -10.91
CA GLY A 24 -11.54 8.14 -12.32
C GLY A 24 -10.47 9.22 -12.58
N THR A 25 -9.86 9.82 -11.56
CA THR A 25 -8.82 10.84 -11.72
C THR A 25 -7.42 10.30 -11.99
N GLY A 26 -7.27 8.99 -12.05
CA GLY A 26 -6.00 8.31 -12.36
C GLY A 26 -5.03 8.20 -11.17
N LYS A 27 -5.55 8.00 -9.94
CA LYS A 27 -4.74 7.77 -8.73
C LYS A 27 -3.71 6.65 -8.92
N THR A 28 -4.14 5.55 -9.51
CA THR A 28 -3.29 4.37 -9.79
C THR A 28 -2.09 4.74 -10.64
N LYS A 29 -2.31 5.49 -11.72
CA LYS A 29 -1.21 5.97 -12.57
C LYS A 29 -0.24 6.85 -11.79
N VAL A 30 -0.72 7.80 -10.99
CA VAL A 30 0.14 8.66 -10.16
C VAL A 30 0.97 7.84 -9.19
N LEU A 31 0.39 6.80 -8.58
CA LEU A 31 1.10 5.90 -7.68
C LEU A 31 2.21 5.13 -8.44
N ILE A 32 1.90 4.58 -9.61
CA ILE A 32 2.86 3.83 -10.43
C ILE A 32 3.98 4.76 -10.92
N ASP A 33 3.67 5.97 -11.36
CA ASP A 33 4.67 6.97 -11.74
C ASP A 33 5.58 7.34 -10.55
N ASN A 34 5.00 7.47 -9.33
CA ASN A 34 5.79 7.71 -8.13
C ASN A 34 6.71 6.51 -7.79
N LEU A 35 6.21 5.29 -7.93
CA LEU A 35 7.02 4.08 -7.75
C LEU A 35 8.20 4.05 -8.73
N ALA A 36 7.93 4.31 -10.01
CA ALA A 36 8.94 4.38 -11.07
C ALA A 36 10.01 5.44 -10.75
N MET A 37 9.60 6.64 -10.36
CA MET A 37 10.53 7.72 -9.98
C MET A 37 11.40 7.36 -8.77
N LEU A 38 10.86 6.65 -7.79
CA LEU A 38 11.63 6.19 -6.62
C LEU A 38 12.62 5.09 -7.01
N TYR A 39 12.21 4.18 -7.90
CA TYR A 39 13.07 3.12 -8.41
C TYR A 39 14.24 3.69 -9.24
N ASP A 40 13.97 4.56 -10.21
CA ASP A 40 14.98 5.19 -11.07
C ASP A 40 16.05 5.97 -10.26
N ARG A 41 15.69 6.41 -9.07
CA ARG A 41 16.59 7.11 -8.14
C ARG A 41 17.26 6.17 -7.13
N GLY A 42 17.10 4.86 -7.28
CA GLY A 42 17.65 3.86 -6.36
C GLY A 42 17.11 3.94 -4.95
N LYS A 43 15.92 4.55 -4.74
CA LYS A 43 15.31 4.70 -3.42
C LYS A 43 14.57 3.45 -2.98
N VAL A 44 13.99 2.72 -3.92
CA VAL A 44 13.29 1.45 -3.70
C VAL A 44 13.73 0.42 -4.75
N ASN A 45 13.64 -0.86 -4.39
CA ASN A 45 13.74 -2.00 -5.31
C ASN A 45 12.58 -2.98 -5.10
N GLY A 46 11.63 -2.65 -4.24
CA GLY A 46 10.43 -3.43 -3.98
C GLY A 46 9.16 -2.59 -3.85
N ALA A 47 8.03 -3.18 -4.18
CA ALA A 47 6.71 -2.62 -3.93
C ALA A 47 5.76 -3.69 -3.39
N LEU A 48 5.11 -3.39 -2.28
CA LEU A 48 4.01 -4.18 -1.71
C LEU A 48 2.71 -3.40 -1.93
N ILE A 49 1.89 -3.87 -2.87
CA ILE A 49 0.60 -3.26 -3.20
C ILE A 49 -0.50 -4.07 -2.53
N VAL A 50 -1.23 -3.43 -1.63
CA VAL A 50 -2.38 -4.01 -0.93
C VAL A 50 -3.66 -3.41 -1.50
N ALA A 51 -4.55 -4.25 -2.01
CA ALA A 51 -5.77 -3.82 -2.66
C ALA A 51 -6.97 -4.69 -2.28
N PRO A 52 -8.23 -4.23 -2.49
CA PRO A 52 -9.41 -5.07 -2.34
C PRO A 52 -9.36 -6.30 -3.26
N LYS A 53 -9.89 -7.44 -2.80
CA LYS A 53 -9.87 -8.71 -3.53
C LYS A 53 -10.37 -8.61 -4.98
N GLY A 54 -11.39 -7.78 -5.23
CA GLY A 54 -11.94 -7.57 -6.57
C GLY A 54 -11.05 -6.76 -7.51
N VAL A 55 -9.98 -6.12 -7.02
CA VAL A 55 -9.15 -5.18 -7.78
C VAL A 55 -7.72 -5.70 -8.01
N VAL A 56 -7.25 -6.65 -7.18
CA VAL A 56 -5.86 -7.16 -7.28
C VAL A 56 -5.53 -7.75 -8.66
N GLY A 57 -6.52 -8.40 -9.30
CA GLY A 57 -6.36 -8.91 -10.68
C GLY A 57 -6.13 -7.79 -11.69
N THR A 58 -6.88 -6.69 -11.59
CA THR A 58 -6.73 -5.52 -12.46
C THR A 58 -5.35 -4.87 -12.30
N TRP A 59 -4.85 -4.79 -11.07
CA TRP A 59 -3.49 -4.34 -10.81
C TRP A 59 -2.44 -5.16 -11.56
N TYR A 60 -2.59 -6.49 -11.51
CA TYR A 60 -1.66 -7.42 -12.13
C TYR A 60 -1.76 -7.46 -13.66
N THR A 61 -2.98 -7.49 -14.21
CA THR A 61 -3.20 -7.71 -15.66
C THR A 61 -3.29 -6.43 -16.48
N ASN A 62 -3.58 -5.29 -15.86
CA ASN A 62 -3.84 -4.04 -16.58
C ASN A 62 -3.02 -2.86 -16.07
N GLU A 63 -3.11 -2.51 -14.79
CA GLU A 63 -2.57 -1.24 -14.29
C GLU A 63 -1.03 -1.20 -14.39
N LEU A 64 -0.35 -2.20 -13.84
CA LEU A 64 1.12 -2.27 -13.90
C LEU A 64 1.62 -2.43 -15.34
N PRO A 65 1.11 -3.38 -16.15
CA PRO A 65 1.57 -3.52 -17.54
C PRO A 65 1.34 -2.27 -18.39
N THR A 66 0.29 -1.50 -18.11
CA THR A 66 -0.05 -0.29 -18.90
C THR A 66 0.76 0.92 -18.48
N HIS A 67 1.04 1.08 -17.18
CA HIS A 67 1.53 2.33 -16.62
C HIS A 67 2.98 2.29 -16.14
N LEU A 68 3.54 1.10 -15.85
CA LEU A 68 4.94 1.01 -15.47
C LEU A 68 5.81 1.28 -16.71
N PRO A 69 6.80 2.20 -16.65
CA PRO A 69 7.67 2.51 -17.76
C PRO A 69 8.43 1.28 -18.26
N SER A 70 8.50 1.11 -19.58
CA SER A 70 9.10 -0.07 -20.23
C SER A 70 10.60 -0.27 -20.00
N HIS A 71 11.30 0.77 -19.54
CA HIS A 71 12.72 0.66 -19.18
C HIS A 71 12.95 0.01 -17.82
N ILE A 72 11.88 -0.13 -16.99
CA ILE A 72 11.97 -0.75 -15.66
C ILE A 72 11.71 -2.25 -15.81
N GLU A 73 12.78 -3.03 -15.74
CA GLU A 73 12.66 -4.47 -15.59
C GLU A 73 12.02 -4.79 -14.26
N ASN A 74 11.05 -5.70 -14.26
CA ASN A 74 10.32 -6.02 -13.03
C ASN A 74 9.92 -7.49 -12.93
N VAL A 75 9.84 -7.97 -11.70
CA VAL A 75 9.24 -9.24 -11.32
C VAL A 75 7.97 -8.94 -10.54
N THR A 76 6.82 -9.20 -11.14
CA THR A 76 5.51 -8.93 -10.53
C THR A 76 4.78 -10.22 -10.23
N VAL A 77 4.38 -10.42 -8.97
CA VAL A 77 3.63 -11.61 -8.54
C VAL A 77 2.32 -11.21 -7.86
N LEU A 78 1.25 -11.93 -8.19
CA LEU A 78 -0.04 -11.81 -7.53
C LEU A 78 -0.16 -12.88 -6.45
N TRP A 79 -0.38 -12.47 -5.20
CA TRP A 79 -0.62 -13.38 -4.08
C TRP A 79 -1.92 -14.18 -4.26
N GLN A 80 -1.86 -15.48 -3.98
CA GLN A 80 -3.02 -16.37 -3.97
C GLN A 80 -3.11 -17.12 -2.63
N ALA A 81 -4.34 -17.27 -2.11
CA ALA A 81 -4.56 -17.96 -0.83
C ALA A 81 -4.15 -19.44 -0.89
N ASN A 82 -4.44 -20.11 -2.02
CA ASN A 82 -4.04 -21.50 -2.28
C ASN A 82 -2.73 -21.51 -3.06
N ILE A 83 -1.63 -21.73 -2.37
CA ILE A 83 -0.30 -21.75 -2.99
C ILE A 83 -0.06 -23.15 -3.58
N THR A 84 -0.14 -23.23 -4.89
CA THR A 84 0.34 -24.38 -5.68
C THR A 84 1.87 -24.32 -5.79
N LYS A 85 2.48 -25.43 -6.26
CA LYS A 85 3.94 -25.44 -6.52
C LYS A 85 4.35 -24.32 -7.49
N LYS A 86 3.61 -24.16 -8.58
CA LYS A 86 3.84 -23.06 -9.55
C LYS A 86 3.75 -21.67 -8.91
N GLN A 87 2.80 -21.48 -8.00
CA GLN A 87 2.67 -20.21 -7.25
C GLN A 87 3.85 -19.99 -6.30
N GLN A 88 4.31 -21.07 -5.64
CA GLN A 88 5.50 -21.00 -4.77
C GLN A 88 6.74 -20.63 -5.58
N ASP A 89 6.97 -21.30 -6.72
CA ASP A 89 8.09 -20.98 -7.62
C ASP A 89 8.03 -19.50 -8.05
N SER A 90 6.83 -18.98 -8.37
CA SER A 90 6.66 -17.56 -8.72
C SER A 90 6.93 -16.62 -7.53
N LEU A 91 6.56 -16.99 -6.31
CA LEU A 91 6.84 -16.21 -5.11
C LEU A 91 8.34 -16.19 -4.78
N ASP A 92 9.03 -17.28 -5.06
CA ASP A 92 10.46 -17.43 -4.78
C ASP A 92 11.30 -16.52 -5.71
N THR A 93 10.85 -16.25 -6.94
CA THR A 93 11.51 -15.30 -7.85
C THR A 93 11.61 -13.88 -7.28
N LEU A 94 10.73 -13.51 -6.34
CA LEU A 94 10.80 -12.21 -5.67
C LEU A 94 12.01 -12.07 -4.72
N PHE A 95 12.70 -13.16 -4.42
CA PHE A 95 13.85 -13.21 -3.51
C PHE A 95 15.15 -13.61 -4.21
N GLU A 96 15.11 -13.84 -5.53
CA GLU A 96 16.29 -14.10 -6.31
C GLU A 96 17.17 -12.85 -6.43
N GLU A 97 18.47 -13.05 -6.41
CA GLU A 97 19.43 -11.96 -6.64
C GLU A 97 19.32 -11.50 -8.10
N GLY A 98 19.16 -10.21 -8.30
CA GLY A 98 19.06 -9.62 -9.65
C GLY A 98 18.76 -8.13 -9.59
N GLU A 99 19.01 -7.48 -10.73
CA GLU A 99 18.54 -6.11 -10.95
C GLU A 99 17.07 -6.15 -11.37
N GLY A 100 16.32 -5.17 -10.93
CA GLY A 100 14.90 -5.02 -11.27
C GLY A 100 14.04 -4.61 -10.08
N LEU A 101 12.80 -4.25 -10.39
CA LEU A 101 11.80 -3.88 -9.41
C LEU A 101 10.96 -5.11 -9.06
N HIS A 102 10.98 -5.52 -7.80
CA HIS A 102 10.17 -6.64 -7.31
C HIS A 102 8.82 -6.14 -6.79
N ILE A 103 7.72 -6.67 -7.33
CA ILE A 103 6.38 -6.21 -6.98
C ILE A 103 5.54 -7.39 -6.52
N ILE A 104 4.99 -7.29 -5.31
CA ILE A 104 3.96 -8.22 -4.82
C ILE A 104 2.64 -7.49 -4.66
N ILE A 105 1.59 -8.08 -5.22
CA ILE A 105 0.21 -7.58 -5.08
C ILE A 105 -0.54 -8.55 -4.17
N MET A 106 -1.09 -8.05 -3.07
CA MET A 106 -1.82 -8.84 -2.09
C MET A 106 -3.22 -8.26 -1.86
N ASN A 107 -4.21 -9.13 -1.66
CA ASN A 107 -5.48 -8.64 -1.16
C ASN A 107 -5.38 -8.35 0.34
N VAL A 108 -6.20 -7.42 0.81
CA VAL A 108 -6.17 -6.96 2.21
C VAL A 108 -6.49 -8.11 3.19
N GLU A 109 -7.29 -9.10 2.79
CA GLU A 109 -7.66 -10.26 3.59
C GLU A 109 -6.47 -11.22 3.80
N ALA A 110 -5.56 -11.32 2.85
CA ALA A 110 -4.35 -12.15 2.97
C ALA A 110 -3.53 -11.74 4.22
N LEU A 111 -3.52 -10.45 4.54
CA LEU A 111 -2.81 -9.90 5.70
C LEU A 111 -3.53 -10.13 7.04
N SER A 112 -4.69 -10.82 7.03
CA SER A 112 -5.31 -11.36 8.24
C SER A 112 -4.81 -12.78 8.58
N THR A 113 -4.02 -13.40 7.71
CA THR A 113 -3.49 -14.76 7.87
C THR A 113 -2.01 -14.73 8.22
N ASP A 114 -1.57 -15.70 9.04
CA ASP A 114 -0.15 -15.83 9.39
C ASP A 114 0.74 -16.03 8.15
N LYS A 115 0.23 -16.80 7.17
CA LYS A 115 0.97 -17.06 5.93
C LYS A 115 1.21 -15.77 5.13
N GLY A 116 0.17 -14.95 4.96
CA GLY A 116 0.29 -13.67 4.27
C GLY A 116 1.19 -12.69 5.03
N MET A 117 1.05 -12.64 6.36
CA MET A 117 1.89 -11.79 7.22
C MET A 117 3.35 -12.18 7.17
N ASN A 118 3.66 -13.47 7.32
CA ASN A 118 5.05 -13.96 7.27
C ASN A 118 5.71 -13.69 5.92
N PHE A 119 4.95 -13.86 4.83
CA PHE A 119 5.45 -13.54 3.51
C PHE A 119 5.72 -12.05 3.33
N ALA A 120 4.76 -11.19 3.71
CA ALA A 120 4.91 -9.74 3.62
C ALA A 120 6.09 -9.23 4.47
N ASN A 121 6.25 -9.75 5.70
CA ASN A 121 7.40 -9.42 6.56
C ASN A 121 8.74 -9.82 5.89
N LYS A 122 8.82 -11.04 5.34
CA LYS A 122 10.02 -11.49 4.61
C LYS A 122 10.31 -10.55 3.43
N PHE A 123 9.29 -10.20 2.65
CA PHE A 123 9.44 -9.30 1.50
C PHE A 123 9.96 -7.91 1.92
N LEU A 124 9.37 -7.31 2.96
CA LEU A 124 9.79 -6.00 3.46
C LEU A 124 11.21 -6.03 4.05
N SER A 125 11.64 -7.14 4.64
CA SER A 125 13.00 -7.28 5.17
C SER A 125 14.07 -7.45 4.09
N CYS A 126 13.70 -7.99 2.92
CA CYS A 126 14.63 -8.23 1.81
C CYS A 126 14.74 -7.05 0.85
N HIS A 127 13.73 -6.17 0.81
CA HIS A 127 13.65 -5.08 -0.17
C HIS A 127 13.49 -3.70 0.49
N ARG A 128 14.09 -2.69 -0.12
CA ARG A 128 13.73 -1.29 0.17
C ARG A 128 12.40 -0.97 -0.47
N THR A 129 11.33 -1.05 0.29
CA THR A 129 9.98 -1.19 -0.25
C THR A 129 9.16 0.10 -0.15
N MET A 130 8.39 0.37 -1.20
CA MET A 130 7.19 1.21 -1.12
C MET A 130 5.99 0.32 -0.83
N MET A 131 5.32 0.55 0.31
CA MET A 131 4.04 -0.09 0.64
C MET A 131 2.89 0.84 0.30
N ALA A 132 1.96 0.36 -0.52
CA ALA A 132 0.81 1.12 -0.98
C ALA A 132 -0.49 0.40 -0.66
N ILE A 133 -1.51 1.15 -0.21
CA ILE A 133 -2.85 0.62 0.03
C ILE A 133 -3.81 1.30 -0.94
N ASP A 134 -4.35 0.50 -1.84
CA ASP A 134 -5.46 0.90 -2.69
C ASP A 134 -6.77 0.74 -1.92
N GLU A 135 -7.67 1.72 -2.06
CA GLU A 135 -8.90 1.85 -1.31
C GLU A 135 -8.67 1.74 0.21
N SER A 136 -7.94 2.74 0.74
CA SER A 136 -7.45 2.74 2.14
C SER A 136 -8.55 2.72 3.20
N THR A 137 -9.80 2.94 2.83
CA THR A 137 -10.97 2.73 3.71
C THR A 137 -11.11 1.26 4.16
N THR A 138 -10.46 0.32 3.49
CA THR A 138 -10.40 -1.09 3.92
C THR A 138 -9.69 -1.30 5.25
N ILE A 139 -8.84 -0.36 5.66
CA ILE A 139 -8.11 -0.37 6.93
C ILE A 139 -8.64 0.64 7.97
N LYS A 140 -9.80 1.25 7.76
CA LYS A 140 -10.35 2.27 8.67
C LYS A 140 -10.69 1.77 10.08
N ASN A 141 -10.97 0.47 10.24
CA ASN A 141 -11.26 -0.11 11.56
C ASN A 141 -9.97 -0.54 12.27
N PRO A 142 -9.54 0.19 13.32
CA PRO A 142 -8.29 -0.12 14.03
C PRO A 142 -8.34 -1.43 14.84
N GLN A 143 -9.53 -1.97 15.08
CA GLN A 143 -9.69 -3.23 15.82
C GLN A 143 -9.63 -4.47 14.93
N ALA A 144 -9.75 -4.31 13.61
CA ALA A 144 -9.65 -5.42 12.68
C ALA A 144 -8.22 -6.00 12.65
N SER A 145 -8.11 -7.32 12.65
CA SER A 145 -6.81 -8.02 12.60
C SER A 145 -5.96 -7.56 11.42
N ARG A 146 -6.57 -7.53 10.20
CA ARG A 146 -5.89 -7.04 9.00
C ARG A 146 -5.32 -5.63 9.16
N THR A 147 -6.06 -4.71 9.81
CA THR A 147 -5.60 -3.34 10.03
C THR A 147 -4.38 -3.33 10.95
N ARG A 148 -4.44 -4.01 12.10
CA ARG A 148 -3.30 -4.08 13.02
C ARG A 148 -2.06 -4.67 12.36
N ASN A 149 -2.24 -5.73 11.59
CA ASN A 149 -1.16 -6.38 10.84
C ASN A 149 -0.54 -5.45 9.81
N ILE A 150 -1.36 -4.74 9.04
CA ILE A 150 -0.91 -3.75 8.05
C ILE A 150 -0.16 -2.60 8.72
N LEU A 151 -0.64 -2.10 9.85
CA LEU A 151 0.05 -1.05 10.59
C LEU A 151 1.40 -1.51 11.17
N THR A 152 1.53 -2.79 11.50
CA THR A 152 2.80 -3.39 11.90
C THR A 152 3.77 -3.45 10.73
N LEU A 153 3.34 -3.97 9.57
CA LEU A 153 4.14 -4.05 8.34
C LEU A 153 4.60 -2.66 7.85
N ALA A 154 3.77 -1.64 8.02
CA ALA A 154 4.07 -0.28 7.58
C ALA A 154 5.36 0.29 8.20
N ARG A 155 5.77 -0.19 9.37
CA ARG A 155 6.99 0.26 10.06
C ARG A 155 8.27 -0.11 9.31
N ASP A 156 8.22 -1.20 8.57
CA ASP A 156 9.37 -1.73 7.81
C ASP A 156 9.37 -1.23 6.36
N ALA A 157 8.32 -0.54 5.92
CA ALA A 157 8.25 0.08 4.61
C ALA A 157 8.93 1.45 4.60
N LYS A 158 9.87 1.65 3.67
CA LYS A 158 10.59 2.94 3.54
C LYS A 158 9.66 4.05 3.04
N TYR A 159 8.77 3.73 2.10
CA TYR A 159 7.78 4.66 1.55
C TYR A 159 6.38 4.10 1.74
N ARG A 160 5.44 4.95 2.17
CA ARG A 160 4.06 4.57 2.46
C ARG A 160 3.09 5.43 1.66
N ARG A 161 2.14 4.78 1.01
CA ARG A 161 1.11 5.45 0.18
C ARG A 161 -0.25 4.88 0.50
N ILE A 162 -1.23 5.75 0.60
CA ILE A 162 -2.64 5.35 0.60
C ILE A 162 -3.36 6.08 -0.51
N MET A 163 -4.37 5.46 -1.08
CA MET A 163 -5.26 6.09 -2.03
C MET A 163 -6.71 5.68 -1.81
N THR A 164 -7.59 6.67 -1.91
CA THR A 164 -9.04 6.50 -1.91
C THR A 164 -9.73 7.76 -2.44
N GLY A 165 -10.92 7.60 -2.99
CA GLY A 165 -11.79 8.72 -3.36
C GLY A 165 -12.59 9.29 -2.18
N SER A 166 -12.76 8.51 -1.11
CA SER A 166 -13.59 8.87 0.03
C SER A 166 -12.97 8.43 1.35
N PRO A 167 -11.99 9.18 1.89
CA PRO A 167 -11.24 8.78 3.08
C PRO A 167 -12.12 8.71 4.36
N VAL A 168 -13.19 9.48 4.38
CA VAL A 168 -14.19 9.47 5.47
C VAL A 168 -15.51 8.93 4.91
N THR A 169 -15.95 7.78 5.39
CA THR A 169 -17.18 7.13 4.92
C THR A 169 -18.35 7.24 5.89
N LYS A 170 -18.08 7.24 7.20
CA LYS A 170 -19.10 7.31 8.24
C LYS A 170 -18.86 8.47 9.21
N ASN A 171 -17.65 8.62 9.66
CA ASN A 171 -17.28 9.66 10.63
C ASN A 171 -15.76 9.94 10.57
N PRO A 172 -15.29 11.06 11.16
CA PRO A 172 -13.87 11.41 11.15
C PRO A 172 -12.93 10.36 11.73
N LEU A 173 -13.43 9.41 12.55
CA LEU A 173 -12.62 8.34 13.13
C LEU A 173 -12.11 7.35 12.07
N ASP A 174 -12.74 7.30 10.90
CA ASP A 174 -12.29 6.50 9.75
C ASP A 174 -10.88 6.90 9.30
N LEU A 175 -10.42 8.12 9.62
CA LEU A 175 -9.08 8.61 9.25
C LEU A 175 -7.96 8.06 10.14
N PHE A 176 -8.26 7.65 11.38
CA PHE A 176 -7.21 7.31 12.34
C PHE A 176 -6.21 6.28 11.79
N SER A 177 -6.68 5.09 11.43
CA SER A 177 -5.79 4.02 10.95
C SER A 177 -5.13 4.36 9.61
N GLN A 178 -5.81 5.10 8.75
CA GLN A 178 -5.27 5.53 7.46
C GLN A 178 -4.09 6.50 7.66
N CYS A 179 -4.25 7.49 8.54
CA CYS A 179 -3.17 8.42 8.88
C CYS A 179 -2.06 7.73 9.68
N TYR A 180 -2.40 6.83 10.61
CA TYR A 180 -1.44 6.07 11.40
C TYR A 180 -0.55 5.16 10.54
N PHE A 181 -1.10 4.61 9.45
CA PHE A 181 -0.33 3.86 8.46
C PHE A 181 0.75 4.72 7.81
N LEU A 182 0.43 5.97 7.49
CA LEU A 182 1.38 6.90 6.86
C LEU A 182 2.46 7.32 7.85
N ASP A 183 2.04 7.77 9.03
CA ASP A 183 2.91 8.18 10.11
C ASP A 183 2.15 8.09 11.45
N PRO A 184 2.61 7.27 12.41
CA PRO A 184 1.97 7.14 13.71
C PRO A 184 1.85 8.46 14.49
N PHE A 185 2.70 9.43 14.23
CA PHE A 185 2.72 10.72 14.92
C PHE A 185 1.91 11.80 14.21
N HIS A 186 1.45 11.55 13.00
CA HIS A 186 0.81 12.57 12.15
C HIS A 186 -0.43 13.23 12.79
N LEU A 187 -1.22 12.49 13.53
CA LEU A 187 -2.43 12.99 14.18
C LEU A 187 -2.20 13.52 15.61
N ASN A 188 -0.96 13.49 16.14
CA ASN A 188 -0.64 13.83 17.52
C ASN A 188 -1.47 13.09 18.58
N HIS A 189 -1.85 11.84 18.26
CA HIS A 189 -2.57 10.94 19.16
C HIS A 189 -1.85 9.60 19.23
N GLU A 190 -1.45 9.18 20.42
CA GLU A 190 -0.73 7.92 20.65
C GLU A 190 -1.60 6.68 20.43
N SER A 191 -2.92 6.83 20.53
CA SER A 191 -3.86 5.73 20.39
C SER A 191 -5.18 6.13 19.74
N TYR A 192 -5.87 5.13 19.16
CA TYR A 192 -7.24 5.33 18.68
C TYR A 192 -8.18 5.82 19.77
N TYR A 193 -7.97 5.40 21.01
CA TYR A 193 -8.83 5.81 22.13
C TYR A 193 -8.70 7.31 22.39
N SER A 194 -7.48 7.86 22.47
CA SER A 194 -7.24 9.29 22.65
C SER A 194 -7.82 10.11 21.50
N PHE A 195 -7.64 9.63 20.26
CA PHE A 195 -8.23 10.26 19.07
C PHE A 195 -9.77 10.26 19.12
N ARG A 196 -10.37 9.12 19.47
CA ARG A 196 -11.81 8.98 19.60
C ARG A 196 -12.39 9.91 20.67
N MET A 197 -11.75 10.02 21.84
CA MET A 197 -12.19 10.90 22.94
C MET A 197 -12.19 12.39 22.51
N ARG A 198 -11.30 12.76 21.59
CA ARG A 198 -11.21 14.14 21.09
C ARG A 198 -12.25 14.45 20.02
N TYR A 199 -12.52 13.50 19.11
CA TYR A 199 -13.29 13.76 17.89
C TYR A 199 -14.65 13.06 17.82
N ALA A 200 -15.05 12.29 18.82
CA ALA A 200 -16.36 11.67 18.88
C ALA A 200 -17.16 12.15 20.10
N ILE A 201 -18.41 12.49 19.87
CA ILE A 201 -19.38 12.69 20.97
C ILE A 201 -19.77 11.30 21.49
N MET A 202 -19.38 11.00 22.73
CA MET A 202 -19.80 9.78 23.41
C MET A 202 -21.21 9.99 23.92
N LYS A 203 -22.18 9.24 23.37
CA LYS A 203 -23.49 9.13 24.02
C LYS A 203 -23.30 8.29 25.28
N THR A 204 -23.57 8.90 26.43
CA THR A 204 -23.77 8.19 27.71
C THR A 204 -24.98 7.32 27.63
#